data_ca84d2fc722bc6177da98420a1662532
#
_entry.id   ca84d2fc722bc6177da98420a1662532
#
_cell.length_a   1.000
_cell.length_b   1.000
_cell.length_c   1.000
_cell.angle_alpha   90.00
_cell.angle_beta   90.00
_cell.angle_gamma   90.00
#
_symmetry.space_group_name_H-M   'P 1'
#
loop_
_entity.id
_entity.type
_entity.pdbx_description
1 polymer ?
#
loop_
_entity_poly.entity_id
_entity_poly.type
_entity_poly.pdbx_seq_one_letter_code
_entity_poly.pdbx_strand_id
1 'polypeptide(L)'
;KRDALGDIYLYFVCETVENEVLARTGKSVGYDFGLKQFLTASDGKDRKSPLFFKLNAAAIRRAGKTLARKKQGSNHRKRARLALARLHKKTANERKDFHFKLASSICGEYALVCIEDLNLKGMQKRWGRKISDYGFAEFVKILEYQASKTGTSIQRIDRYYASSQPCHICGNQNPETKDLRVREWTCPHCGAVHDRDRNAAKNILKVGASTFFGEVS
;
A
#
# COMPACT_ATOMS: atom_id res chain seq x y z
N LYS A 1 -13.48 -21.46 -14.49
CA LYS A 1 -12.30 -22.06 -13.84
C LYS A 1 -12.63 -22.47 -12.41
N ARG A 2 -12.18 -23.64 -11.97
CA ARG A 2 -12.31 -24.10 -10.59
C ARG A 2 -10.96 -23.96 -9.86
N ASP A 3 -10.97 -23.41 -8.66
CA ASP A 3 -9.77 -23.30 -7.84
C ASP A 3 -9.54 -24.57 -6.97
N ALA A 4 -8.40 -24.58 -6.26
CA ALA A 4 -8.03 -25.71 -5.37
C ALA A 4 -8.95 -25.89 -4.16
N LEU A 5 -9.79 -24.89 -3.83
CA LEU A 5 -10.78 -24.95 -2.76
C LEU A 5 -12.16 -25.41 -3.23
N GLY A 6 -12.32 -25.58 -4.55
CA GLY A 6 -13.56 -25.98 -5.21
C GLY A 6 -14.45 -24.83 -5.63
N ASP A 7 -14.05 -23.57 -5.44
CA ASP A 7 -14.82 -22.42 -5.86
C ASP A 7 -14.76 -22.29 -7.39
N ILE A 8 -15.89 -21.95 -8.00
CA ILE A 8 -16.05 -21.85 -9.46
C ILE A 8 -16.07 -20.37 -9.84
N TYR A 9 -15.26 -20.01 -10.84
CA TYR A 9 -15.18 -18.67 -11.40
C TYR A 9 -15.62 -18.69 -12.86
N LEU A 10 -16.55 -17.81 -13.20
CA LEU A 10 -16.95 -17.52 -14.59
C LEU A 10 -16.24 -16.24 -15.04
N TYR A 11 -15.70 -16.26 -16.24
CA TYR A 11 -15.04 -15.12 -16.84
C TYR A 11 -15.83 -14.74 -18.09
N PHE A 12 -16.27 -13.49 -18.14
CA PHE A 12 -16.94 -12.92 -19.29
C PHE A 12 -15.97 -11.96 -19.98
N VAL A 13 -15.80 -12.14 -21.26
CA VAL A 13 -15.10 -11.15 -22.10
C VAL A 13 -16.17 -10.20 -22.61
N CYS A 14 -16.04 -8.93 -22.24
CA CYS A 14 -16.95 -7.87 -22.66
C CYS A 14 -16.15 -6.80 -23.40
N GLU A 15 -16.73 -6.25 -24.46
CA GLU A 15 -16.24 -4.99 -25.01
C GLU A 15 -16.48 -3.91 -23.95
N THR A 16 -15.42 -3.22 -23.55
CA THR A 16 -15.54 -2.08 -22.64
C THR A 16 -15.76 -0.84 -23.48
N VAL A 17 -16.90 -0.18 -23.28
CA VAL A 17 -17.06 1.21 -23.71
C VAL A 17 -15.98 2.01 -22.96
N GLU A 18 -15.25 2.88 -23.66
CA GLU A 18 -14.30 3.79 -23.03
C GLU A 18 -15.01 4.50 -21.87
N ASN A 19 -14.49 4.28 -20.66
CA ASN A 19 -15.07 4.93 -19.50
C ASN A 19 -14.91 6.44 -19.70
N GLU A 20 -15.98 7.20 -19.54
CA GLU A 20 -15.90 8.65 -19.42
C GLU A 20 -14.86 8.94 -18.33
N VAL A 21 -13.78 9.61 -18.73
CA VAL A 21 -12.74 10.04 -17.77
C VAL A 21 -13.43 11.00 -16.83
N LEU A 22 -13.60 10.58 -15.56
CA LEU A 22 -14.16 11.42 -14.52
C LEU A 22 -13.43 12.77 -14.54
N ALA A 23 -14.19 13.87 -14.49
CA ALA A 23 -13.63 15.22 -14.53
C ALA A 23 -12.47 15.32 -13.53
N ARG A 24 -11.27 15.59 -14.03
CA ARG A 24 -10.07 15.64 -13.21
C ARG A 24 -10.22 16.74 -12.16
N THR A 25 -10.12 16.40 -10.90
CA THR A 25 -10.24 17.36 -9.79
C THR A 25 -9.10 18.37 -9.74
N GLY A 26 -8.04 18.19 -10.56
CA GLY A 26 -6.81 18.98 -10.52
C GLY A 26 -5.96 18.78 -9.27
N LYS A 27 -6.42 17.99 -8.29
CA LYS A 27 -5.72 17.74 -7.03
C LYS A 27 -4.62 16.72 -7.19
N SER A 28 -3.50 16.96 -6.51
CA SER A 28 -2.36 16.06 -6.47
C SER A 28 -2.04 15.65 -5.02
N VAL A 29 -1.53 14.45 -4.82
CA VAL A 29 -1.15 13.95 -3.50
C VAL A 29 0.13 13.11 -3.58
N GLY A 30 0.99 13.23 -2.55
CA GLY A 30 2.11 12.33 -2.30
C GLY A 30 1.80 11.40 -1.15
N TYR A 31 2.14 10.12 -1.30
CA TYR A 31 1.97 9.11 -0.25
C TYR A 31 3.31 8.50 0.13
N ASP A 32 3.60 8.54 1.44
CA ASP A 32 4.66 7.74 2.07
C ASP A 32 4.06 6.45 2.63
N PHE A 33 4.69 5.31 2.31
CA PHE A 33 4.28 3.98 2.79
C PHE A 33 4.91 3.68 4.15
N GLY A 34 4.09 3.67 5.18
CA GLY A 34 4.56 3.51 6.54
C GLY A 34 4.16 2.19 7.22
N LEU A 35 4.88 1.85 8.28
CA LEU A 35 4.52 0.73 9.17
C LEU A 35 3.53 1.14 10.25
N LYS A 36 3.47 2.41 10.63
CA LYS A 36 2.54 2.95 11.64
C LYS A 36 1.19 3.30 11.00
N GLN A 37 1.24 4.02 9.91
CA GLN A 37 0.14 4.31 9.00
C GLN A 37 0.37 3.50 7.72
N PHE A 38 -0.70 3.07 7.03
CA PHE A 38 -0.56 2.38 5.74
C PHE A 38 -0.05 3.35 4.68
N LEU A 39 -0.67 4.53 4.59
CA LEU A 39 -0.25 5.64 3.76
C LEU A 39 -0.32 6.93 4.56
N THR A 40 0.78 7.66 4.64
CA THR A 40 0.80 9.04 5.12
C THR A 40 0.66 9.98 3.94
N ALA A 41 -0.35 10.84 3.94
CA ALA A 41 -0.66 11.71 2.82
C ALA A 41 -0.07 13.11 2.99
N SER A 42 0.38 13.73 1.92
CA SER A 42 0.94 15.10 1.92
C SER A 42 -0.08 16.16 2.35
N ASP A 43 -1.38 15.92 2.11
CA ASP A 43 -2.49 16.82 2.44
C ASP A 43 -3.12 16.55 3.82
N GLY A 44 -2.64 15.54 4.56
CA GLY A 44 -3.14 15.21 5.86
C GLY A 44 -4.18 14.10 5.92
N LYS A 45 -4.68 13.64 4.79
CA LYS A 45 -5.69 12.59 4.72
C LYS A 45 -5.06 11.20 4.75
N ASP A 46 -4.42 10.86 5.85
CA ASP A 46 -3.75 9.57 6.04
C ASP A 46 -4.71 8.39 5.90
N ARG A 47 -4.19 7.27 5.41
CA ARG A 47 -4.96 6.04 5.25
C ARG A 47 -4.43 4.96 6.19
N LYS A 48 -5.31 4.43 7.04
CA LYS A 48 -5.01 3.30 7.91
C LYS A 48 -5.49 2.02 7.23
N SER A 49 -4.73 0.94 7.36
CA SER A 49 -5.17 -0.38 6.93
C SER A 49 -5.32 -1.28 8.14
N PRO A 50 -6.41 -2.04 8.25
CA PRO A 50 -6.48 -3.16 9.16
C PRO A 50 -5.36 -4.16 8.84
N LEU A 51 -4.75 -4.75 9.85
CA LEU A 51 -3.81 -5.85 9.67
C LEU A 51 -4.63 -7.14 9.60
N PHE A 52 -5.11 -7.50 8.42
CA PHE A 52 -6.08 -8.57 8.19
C PHE A 52 -5.60 -9.94 8.66
N PHE A 53 -4.30 -10.24 8.43
CA PHE A 53 -3.70 -11.48 8.93
C PHE A 53 -3.64 -11.48 10.45
N LYS A 54 -3.28 -10.36 11.07
CA LYS A 54 -3.26 -10.22 12.54
C LYS A 54 -4.64 -10.41 13.14
N LEU A 55 -5.69 -9.85 12.53
CA LEU A 55 -7.08 -10.00 12.97
C LEU A 55 -7.53 -11.47 12.92
N ASN A 56 -7.16 -12.20 11.87
CA ASN A 56 -7.54 -13.59 11.68
C ASN A 56 -6.53 -14.60 12.29
N ALA A 57 -5.43 -14.14 12.89
CA ALA A 57 -4.32 -14.98 13.33
C ALA A 57 -4.72 -16.07 14.35
N ALA A 58 -5.62 -15.75 15.26
CA ALA A 58 -6.09 -16.73 16.27
C ALA A 58 -6.86 -17.89 15.62
N ALA A 59 -7.74 -17.59 14.65
CA ALA A 59 -8.50 -18.61 13.91
C ALA A 59 -7.55 -19.45 13.03
N ILE A 60 -6.64 -18.83 12.32
CA ILE A 60 -5.62 -19.50 11.49
C ILE A 60 -4.75 -20.43 12.35
N ARG A 61 -4.29 -19.96 13.52
CA ARG A 61 -3.48 -20.75 14.44
C ARG A 61 -4.25 -21.98 14.96
N ARG A 62 -5.53 -21.80 15.35
CA ARG A 62 -6.38 -22.92 15.79
C ARG A 62 -6.57 -23.95 14.69
N ALA A 63 -6.89 -23.51 13.47
CA ALA A 63 -7.05 -24.40 12.32
C ALA A 63 -5.74 -25.13 11.97
N GLY A 64 -4.59 -24.44 12.06
CA GLY A 64 -3.26 -25.02 11.88
C GLY A 64 -2.95 -26.11 12.90
N LYS A 65 -3.23 -25.87 14.20
CA LYS A 65 -3.09 -26.88 15.24
C LYS A 65 -4.01 -28.08 15.00
N THR A 66 -5.25 -27.86 14.57
CA THR A 66 -6.19 -28.92 14.21
C THR A 66 -5.66 -29.76 13.06
N LEU A 67 -5.14 -29.14 12.00
CA LEU A 67 -4.53 -29.84 10.87
C LEU A 67 -3.31 -30.67 11.29
N ALA A 68 -2.43 -30.13 12.14
CA ALA A 68 -1.22 -30.80 12.59
C ALA A 68 -1.52 -32.08 13.36
N ARG A 69 -2.63 -32.13 14.12
CA ARG A 69 -3.04 -33.29 14.93
C ARG A 69 -3.72 -34.41 14.12
N LYS A 70 -4.02 -34.21 12.84
CA LYS A 70 -4.72 -35.21 12.02
C LYS A 70 -3.73 -36.14 11.31
N LYS A 71 -4.08 -37.44 11.28
CA LYS A 71 -3.28 -38.49 10.61
C LYS A 71 -3.08 -38.13 9.13
N GLN A 72 -1.84 -38.22 8.67
CA GLN A 72 -1.49 -37.98 7.26
C GLN A 72 -2.30 -38.94 6.36
N GLY A 73 -2.76 -38.43 5.21
CA GLY A 73 -3.57 -39.19 4.25
C GLY A 73 -5.07 -39.31 4.60
N SER A 74 -5.49 -39.08 5.87
CA SER A 74 -6.87 -39.23 6.27
C SER A 74 -7.83 -38.17 5.67
N ASN A 75 -9.13 -38.56 5.53
CA ASN A 75 -10.16 -37.60 5.08
C ASN A 75 -10.37 -36.47 6.10
N HIS A 76 -10.17 -36.69 7.37
CA HIS A 76 -10.21 -35.68 8.41
C HIS A 76 -9.09 -34.65 8.21
N ARG A 77 -7.87 -35.06 7.78
CA ARG A 77 -6.77 -34.15 7.45
C ARG A 77 -7.08 -33.35 6.19
N LYS A 78 -7.67 -33.97 5.17
CA LYS A 78 -8.11 -33.27 3.95
C LYS A 78 -9.12 -32.15 4.28
N ARG A 79 -10.13 -32.44 5.11
CA ARG A 79 -11.12 -31.45 5.57
C ARG A 79 -10.45 -30.33 6.38
N ALA A 80 -9.55 -30.63 7.32
CA ALA A 80 -8.84 -29.64 8.12
C ALA A 80 -7.93 -28.75 7.26
N ARG A 81 -7.27 -29.29 6.23
CA ARG A 81 -6.48 -28.54 5.26
C ARG A 81 -7.35 -27.55 4.47
N LEU A 82 -8.51 -27.97 3.99
CA LEU A 82 -9.44 -27.10 3.29
C LEU A 82 -9.97 -25.99 4.21
N ALA A 83 -10.29 -26.29 5.46
CA ALA A 83 -10.72 -25.29 6.44
C ALA A 83 -9.65 -24.22 6.68
N LEU A 84 -8.39 -24.62 6.86
CA LEU A 84 -7.27 -23.69 7.01
C LEU A 84 -7.06 -22.84 5.73
N ALA A 85 -7.11 -23.47 4.56
CA ALA A 85 -6.94 -22.77 3.29
C ALA A 85 -8.06 -21.75 3.03
N ARG A 86 -9.31 -22.06 3.42
CA ARG A 86 -10.44 -21.12 3.36
C ARG A 86 -10.23 -19.89 4.25
N LEU A 87 -9.66 -20.05 5.46
CA LEU A 87 -9.32 -18.91 6.33
C LEU A 87 -8.26 -18.03 5.72
N HIS A 88 -7.21 -18.59 5.10
CA HIS A 88 -6.22 -17.81 4.38
C HIS A 88 -6.82 -17.08 3.18
N LYS A 89 -7.67 -17.76 2.39
CA LYS A 89 -8.39 -17.14 1.25
C LYS A 89 -9.28 -15.99 1.71
N LYS A 90 -10.05 -16.18 2.79
CA LYS A 90 -10.88 -15.14 3.39
C LYS A 90 -10.04 -13.92 3.74
N THR A 91 -8.94 -14.11 4.47
CA THR A 91 -8.03 -13.01 4.86
C THR A 91 -7.45 -12.26 3.64
N ALA A 92 -7.06 -13.00 2.59
CA ALA A 92 -6.56 -12.39 1.36
C ALA A 92 -7.66 -11.60 0.62
N ASN A 93 -8.88 -12.12 0.59
CA ASN A 93 -10.01 -11.45 -0.06
C ASN A 93 -10.44 -10.18 0.70
N GLU A 94 -10.47 -10.21 2.04
CA GLU A 94 -10.75 -9.02 2.88
C GLU A 94 -9.73 -7.91 2.62
N ARG A 95 -8.43 -8.25 2.54
CA ARG A 95 -7.38 -7.30 2.22
C ARG A 95 -7.53 -6.75 0.80
N LYS A 96 -7.78 -7.61 -0.16
CA LYS A 96 -7.96 -7.22 -1.56
C LYS A 96 -9.16 -6.29 -1.76
N ASP A 97 -10.29 -6.57 -1.11
CA ASP A 97 -11.49 -5.71 -1.11
C ASP A 97 -11.17 -4.33 -0.55
N PHE A 98 -10.47 -4.28 0.59
CA PHE A 98 -9.99 -3.03 1.17
C PHE A 98 -9.09 -2.25 0.21
N HIS A 99 -8.14 -2.92 -0.46
CA HIS A 99 -7.24 -2.29 -1.43
C HIS A 99 -8.01 -1.70 -2.61
N PHE A 100 -9.01 -2.42 -3.15
CA PHE A 100 -9.84 -1.91 -4.24
C PHE A 100 -10.66 -0.68 -3.83
N LYS A 101 -11.30 -0.72 -2.67
CA LYS A 101 -12.06 0.41 -2.14
C LYS A 101 -11.19 1.63 -1.89
N LEU A 102 -10.02 1.43 -1.29
CA LEU A 102 -9.06 2.50 -1.04
C LEU A 102 -8.51 3.10 -2.34
N ALA A 103 -8.09 2.28 -3.29
CA ALA A 103 -7.58 2.73 -4.56
C ALA A 103 -8.63 3.49 -5.36
N SER A 104 -9.89 3.00 -5.40
CA SER A 104 -11.01 3.69 -6.03
C SER A 104 -11.27 5.07 -5.40
N SER A 105 -11.26 5.14 -4.05
CA SER A 105 -11.42 6.42 -3.33
C SER A 105 -10.29 7.41 -3.66
N ILE A 106 -9.04 6.94 -3.73
CA ILE A 106 -7.88 7.79 -4.06
C ILE A 106 -7.98 8.28 -5.51
N CYS A 107 -8.23 7.39 -6.46
CA CYS A 107 -8.33 7.75 -7.88
C CYS A 107 -9.54 8.64 -8.19
N GLY A 108 -10.61 8.55 -7.40
CA GLY A 108 -11.77 9.46 -7.51
C GLY A 108 -11.51 10.85 -6.92
N GLU A 109 -10.51 10.99 -6.03
CA GLU A 109 -10.21 12.26 -5.36
C GLU A 109 -9.05 13.03 -6.03
N TYR A 110 -8.04 12.33 -6.59
CA TYR A 110 -6.82 12.94 -7.08
C TYR A 110 -6.57 12.65 -8.56
N ALA A 111 -6.13 13.69 -9.30
CA ALA A 111 -5.70 13.57 -10.68
C ALA A 111 -4.26 13.06 -10.82
N LEU A 112 -3.40 13.37 -9.83
CA LEU A 112 -2.02 12.91 -9.77
C LEU A 112 -1.73 12.32 -8.39
N VAL A 113 -1.18 11.11 -8.37
CA VAL A 113 -0.75 10.42 -7.15
C VAL A 113 0.73 10.09 -7.27
N CYS A 114 1.54 10.65 -6.37
CA CYS A 114 2.97 10.40 -6.30
C CYS A 114 3.29 9.40 -5.19
N ILE A 115 4.07 8.36 -5.50
CA ILE A 115 4.47 7.31 -4.57
C ILE A 115 5.95 6.98 -4.71
N GLU A 116 6.55 6.38 -3.68
CA GLU A 116 7.91 5.84 -3.77
C GLU A 116 7.94 4.48 -4.49
N ASP A 117 9.03 4.20 -5.22
CA ASP A 117 9.36 2.84 -5.68
C ASP A 117 9.98 2.04 -4.53
N LEU A 118 9.15 1.33 -3.75
CA LEU A 118 9.57 0.65 -2.53
C LEU A 118 10.46 -0.58 -2.78
N ASN A 119 11.56 -0.69 -2.06
CA ASN A 119 12.32 -1.93 -1.95
C ASN A 119 11.61 -2.93 -0.99
N LEU A 120 10.50 -3.50 -1.45
CA LEU A 120 9.68 -4.42 -0.64
C LEU A 120 10.44 -5.67 -0.18
N LYS A 121 11.40 -6.17 -0.99
CA LYS A 121 12.25 -7.31 -0.61
C LYS A 121 13.15 -6.98 0.59
N GLY A 122 13.77 -5.79 0.59
CA GLY A 122 14.56 -5.31 1.71
C GLY A 122 13.72 -5.07 2.97
N MET A 123 12.53 -4.49 2.82
CA MET A 123 11.62 -4.26 3.93
C MET A 123 11.09 -5.58 4.54
N GLN A 124 10.83 -6.61 3.72
CA GLN A 124 10.40 -7.93 4.21
C GLN A 124 11.43 -8.61 5.10
N LYS A 125 12.73 -8.43 4.84
CA LYS A 125 13.79 -8.99 5.69
C LYS A 125 13.73 -8.43 7.12
N ARG A 126 13.37 -7.15 7.29
CA ARG A 126 13.35 -6.46 8.59
C ARG A 126 11.99 -6.57 9.30
N TRP A 127 10.88 -6.46 8.56
CA TRP A 127 9.52 -6.36 9.10
C TRP A 127 8.52 -7.32 8.42
N GLY A 128 9.00 -8.50 8.02
CA GLY A 128 8.33 -9.43 7.08
C GLY A 128 6.85 -9.66 7.32
N ARG A 129 6.43 -9.95 8.56
CA ARG A 129 5.01 -10.22 8.85
C ARG A 129 4.12 -9.01 8.56
N LYS A 130 4.54 -7.82 8.98
CA LYS A 130 3.74 -6.60 8.84
C LYS A 130 3.68 -6.13 7.39
N ILE A 131 4.82 -6.18 6.69
CA ILE A 131 4.89 -5.86 5.26
C ILE A 131 4.03 -6.83 4.43
N SER A 132 4.09 -8.13 4.74
CA SER A 132 3.27 -9.15 4.08
C SER A 132 1.77 -8.97 4.38
N ASP A 133 1.42 -8.55 5.60
CA ASP A 133 0.04 -8.30 5.99
C ASP A 133 -0.52 -7.07 5.28
N TYR A 134 0.24 -5.99 5.18
CA TYR A 134 -0.17 -4.81 4.42
C TYR A 134 -0.33 -5.06 2.92
N GLY A 135 0.52 -5.92 2.32
CA GLY A 135 0.41 -6.27 0.90
C GLY A 135 0.65 -5.10 -0.05
N PHE A 136 1.63 -4.22 0.23
CA PHE A 136 1.91 -3.01 -0.55
C PHE A 136 2.04 -3.27 -2.06
N ALA A 137 2.71 -4.36 -2.47
CA ALA A 137 2.84 -4.70 -3.90
C ALA A 137 1.48 -4.97 -4.57
N GLU A 138 0.56 -5.63 -3.86
CA GLU A 138 -0.81 -5.87 -4.34
C GLU A 138 -1.57 -4.55 -4.42
N PHE A 139 -1.45 -3.70 -3.38
CA PHE A 139 -2.10 -2.39 -3.36
C PHE A 139 -1.65 -1.51 -4.53
N VAL A 140 -0.33 -1.39 -4.78
CA VAL A 140 0.19 -0.58 -5.89
C VAL A 140 -0.34 -1.05 -7.25
N LYS A 141 -0.37 -2.38 -7.50
CA LYS A 141 -0.96 -2.92 -8.73
C LYS A 141 -2.46 -2.60 -8.87
N ILE A 142 -3.20 -2.66 -7.77
CA ILE A 142 -4.63 -2.31 -7.77
C ILE A 142 -4.82 -0.80 -7.97
N LEU A 143 -3.96 0.03 -7.37
CA LEU A 143 -3.97 1.47 -7.55
C LEU A 143 -3.73 1.85 -9.02
N GLU A 144 -2.72 1.26 -9.67
CA GLU A 144 -2.42 1.45 -11.09
C GLU A 144 -3.58 1.00 -12.00
N TYR A 145 -4.20 -0.14 -11.66
CA TYR A 145 -5.38 -0.62 -12.37
C TYR A 145 -6.58 0.34 -12.22
N GLN A 146 -6.84 0.88 -11.04
CA GLN A 146 -7.90 1.86 -10.85
C GLN A 146 -7.58 3.19 -11.55
N ALA A 147 -6.32 3.61 -11.49
CA ALA A 147 -5.85 4.81 -12.14
C ALA A 147 -6.04 4.76 -13.67
N SER A 148 -5.75 3.61 -14.31
CA SER A 148 -5.99 3.42 -15.75
C SER A 148 -7.47 3.53 -16.15
N LYS A 149 -8.39 3.26 -15.22
CA LYS A 149 -9.83 3.39 -15.46
C LYS A 149 -10.36 4.81 -15.26
N THR A 150 -9.77 5.58 -14.35
CA THR A 150 -10.25 6.90 -13.97
C THR A 150 -9.49 8.05 -14.64
N GLY A 151 -8.41 7.74 -15.37
CA GLY A 151 -7.52 8.76 -15.93
C GLY A 151 -6.61 9.44 -14.90
N THR A 152 -6.54 8.91 -13.67
CA THR A 152 -5.57 9.35 -12.66
C THR A 152 -4.16 8.99 -13.11
N SER A 153 -3.20 9.90 -12.94
CA SER A 153 -1.80 9.63 -13.21
C SER A 153 -1.09 9.14 -11.96
N ILE A 154 -0.31 8.06 -12.08
CA ILE A 154 0.53 7.55 -10.99
C ILE A 154 1.98 7.85 -11.33
N GLN A 155 2.61 8.71 -10.53
CA GLN A 155 4.04 9.03 -10.67
C GLN A 155 4.83 8.33 -9.56
N ARG A 156 5.79 7.48 -9.96
CA ARG A 156 6.75 6.89 -9.03
C ARG A 156 8.01 7.74 -8.98
N ILE A 157 8.46 8.05 -7.77
CA ILE A 157 9.76 8.70 -7.56
C ILE A 157 10.84 7.65 -7.37
N ASP A 158 12.09 8.06 -7.59
CA ASP A 158 13.26 7.18 -7.43
C ASP A 158 13.33 6.61 -5.99
N ARG A 159 13.60 5.30 -5.87
CA ARG A 159 13.73 4.59 -4.60
C ARG A 159 14.90 5.05 -3.74
N TYR A 160 15.91 5.65 -4.35
CA TYR A 160 17.08 6.17 -3.66
C TYR A 160 16.91 7.60 -3.20
N TYR A 161 15.82 8.25 -3.61
CA TYR A 161 15.51 9.58 -3.10
C TYR A 161 15.18 9.51 -1.60
N ALA A 162 15.98 10.21 -0.80
CA ALA A 162 15.84 10.18 0.66
C ALA A 162 14.71 11.11 1.13
N SER A 163 13.46 10.80 0.79
CA SER A 163 12.26 11.65 0.97
C SER A 163 12.11 12.21 2.40
N SER A 164 12.56 11.51 3.44
CA SER A 164 12.46 11.95 4.83
C SER A 164 13.55 12.94 5.28
N GLN A 165 14.64 13.12 4.49
CA GLN A 165 15.79 13.93 4.93
C GLN A 165 15.66 15.43 4.58
N PRO A 166 15.26 15.83 3.36
CA PRO A 166 15.14 17.23 3.04
C PRO A 166 13.94 17.87 3.73
N CYS A 167 14.10 19.08 4.22
CA CYS A 167 12.99 19.91 4.67
C CYS A 167 12.10 20.27 3.47
N HIS A 168 10.80 19.94 3.52
CA HIS A 168 9.91 20.21 2.40
C HIS A 168 9.71 21.72 2.12
N ILE A 169 10.03 22.58 3.09
CA ILE A 169 9.92 24.03 2.96
C ILE A 169 11.16 24.63 2.27
N CYS A 170 12.36 24.42 2.84
CA CYS A 170 13.58 25.08 2.39
C CYS A 170 14.59 24.18 1.67
N GLY A 171 14.34 22.86 1.62
CA GLY A 171 15.23 21.89 0.97
C GLY A 171 16.46 21.48 1.78
N ASN A 172 16.73 22.12 2.93
CA ASN A 172 17.91 21.81 3.75
C ASN A 172 17.87 20.34 4.22
N GLN A 173 18.99 19.63 4.07
CA GLN A 173 19.12 18.21 4.43
C GLN A 173 19.30 18.04 5.94
N ASN A 174 18.52 17.16 6.55
CA ASN A 174 18.72 16.74 7.94
C ASN A 174 19.10 15.26 8.02
N PRO A 175 20.39 14.92 8.18
CA PRO A 175 20.87 13.54 8.27
C PRO A 175 20.33 12.76 9.48
N GLU A 176 19.91 13.43 10.55
CA GLU A 176 19.40 12.79 11.77
C GLU A 176 18.13 11.99 11.51
N THR A 177 17.35 12.39 10.49
CA THR A 177 16.14 11.67 10.09
C THR A 177 16.41 10.29 9.45
N LYS A 178 17.68 9.90 9.23
CA LYS A 178 18.05 8.52 8.89
C LYS A 178 17.73 7.56 10.04
N ASP A 179 17.81 8.05 11.29
CA ASP A 179 17.34 7.27 12.43
C ASP A 179 15.81 7.18 12.42
N LEU A 180 15.31 5.96 12.29
CA LEU A 180 13.87 5.68 12.24
C LEU A 180 13.13 6.02 13.56
N ARG A 181 13.87 6.26 14.65
CA ARG A 181 13.33 6.69 15.95
C ARG A 181 12.96 8.16 15.97
N VAL A 182 13.64 8.99 15.15
CA VAL A 182 13.34 10.41 14.99
C VAL A 182 12.01 10.53 14.25
N ARG A 183 10.95 10.93 14.94
CA ARG A 183 9.60 11.09 14.38
C ARG A 183 9.24 12.53 14.12
N GLU A 184 9.68 13.41 15.01
CA GLU A 184 9.53 14.85 14.90
C GLU A 184 10.89 15.51 14.95
N TRP A 185 11.07 16.57 14.16
CA TRP A 185 12.33 17.28 14.08
C TRP A 185 12.11 18.74 13.67
N THR A 186 13.04 19.60 14.10
CA THR A 186 13.06 21.02 13.72
C THR A 186 14.13 21.24 12.68
N CYS A 187 13.80 21.91 11.58
CA CYS A 187 14.77 22.23 10.56
C CYS A 187 15.81 23.23 11.08
N PRO A 188 17.11 22.90 11.06
CA PRO A 188 18.13 23.79 11.60
C PRO A 188 18.31 25.06 10.76
N HIS A 189 17.83 25.08 9.52
CA HIS A 189 17.98 26.23 8.62
C HIS A 189 16.78 27.19 8.70
N CYS A 190 15.54 26.69 8.63
CA CYS A 190 14.35 27.55 8.58
C CYS A 190 13.47 27.49 9.84
N GLY A 191 13.83 26.71 10.86
CA GLY A 191 13.11 26.59 12.12
C GLY A 191 11.78 25.84 12.05
N ALA A 192 11.38 25.34 10.90
CA ALA A 192 10.11 24.63 10.75
C ALA A 192 10.13 23.28 11.46
N VAL A 193 9.03 22.98 12.18
CA VAL A 193 8.82 21.69 12.85
C VAL A 193 8.11 20.73 11.92
N HIS A 194 8.61 19.50 11.84
CA HIS A 194 8.12 18.47 10.93
C HIS A 194 7.81 17.17 11.67
N ASP A 195 6.65 16.57 11.37
CA ASP A 195 6.49 15.13 11.44
C ASP A 195 7.24 14.51 10.25
N ARG A 196 8.07 13.49 10.54
CA ARG A 196 8.96 12.87 9.55
C ARG A 196 8.21 12.26 8.36
N ASP A 197 7.16 11.49 8.65
CA ASP A 197 6.42 10.75 7.61
C ASP A 197 5.60 11.75 6.76
N ARG A 198 5.06 12.82 7.39
CA ARG A 198 4.38 13.91 6.69
C ARG A 198 5.33 14.76 5.82
N ASN A 199 6.52 15.03 6.32
CA ASN A 199 7.55 15.73 5.55
C ASN A 199 7.95 14.89 4.33
N ALA A 200 8.13 13.57 4.50
CA ALA A 200 8.40 12.65 3.40
C ALA A 200 7.31 12.67 2.34
N ALA A 201 6.03 12.57 2.74
CA ALA A 201 4.90 12.61 1.81
C ALA A 201 4.85 13.91 0.98
N LYS A 202 5.17 15.06 1.58
CA LYS A 202 5.25 16.35 0.88
C LYS A 202 6.42 16.40 -0.11
N ASN A 203 7.57 15.85 0.26
CA ASN A 203 8.72 15.75 -0.64
C ASN A 203 8.45 14.81 -1.82
N ILE A 204 7.77 13.67 -1.57
CA ILE A 204 7.32 12.74 -2.61
C ILE A 204 6.41 13.46 -3.60
N LEU A 205 5.45 14.25 -3.11
CA LEU A 205 4.59 15.05 -3.97
C LEU A 205 5.40 16.05 -4.79
N LYS A 206 6.29 16.82 -4.16
CA LYS A 206 7.10 17.85 -4.82
C LYS A 206 7.92 17.26 -5.98
N VAL A 207 8.69 16.22 -5.70
CA VAL A 207 9.55 15.56 -6.70
C VAL A 207 8.71 14.88 -7.79
N GLY A 208 7.65 14.16 -7.40
CA GLY A 208 6.80 13.46 -8.36
C GLY A 208 6.05 14.44 -9.29
N ALA A 209 5.55 15.55 -8.76
CA ALA A 209 4.88 16.57 -9.56
C ALA A 209 5.87 17.28 -10.53
N SER A 210 7.06 17.66 -10.06
CA SER A 210 8.10 18.23 -10.94
C SER A 210 8.47 17.28 -12.06
N THR A 211 8.67 16.00 -11.77
CA THR A 211 8.96 14.99 -12.80
C THR A 211 7.79 14.83 -13.79
N PHE A 212 6.57 14.83 -13.29
CA PHE A 212 5.37 14.63 -14.12
C PHE A 212 5.11 15.82 -15.06
N PHE A 213 5.31 17.06 -14.60
CA PHE A 213 5.10 18.26 -15.40
C PHE A 213 6.33 18.70 -16.20
N GLY A 214 7.45 17.97 -16.11
CA GLY A 214 8.67 18.28 -16.85
C GLY A 214 9.50 19.44 -16.27
N GLU A 215 9.21 19.87 -15.04
CA GLU A 215 9.98 20.88 -14.30
C GLU A 215 11.20 20.25 -13.61
N VAL A 216 12.02 19.53 -14.38
CA VAL A 216 13.31 19.02 -13.87
C VAL A 216 14.37 20.07 -14.19
N SER A 217 14.74 20.84 -13.19
CA SER A 217 15.96 21.66 -13.21
C SER A 217 17.15 20.83 -12.77
#